data_b4a996e95deb6f9482b130c5c6d3eb15
#
_entry.id   b4a996e95deb6f9482b130c5c6d3eb15
#
_cell.length_a   1.000
_cell.length_b   1.000
_cell.length_c   1.000
_cell.angle_alpha   90.00
_cell.angle_beta   90.00
_cell.angle_gamma   90.00
#
_symmetry.space_group_name_H-M   'P 1'
#
loop_
_entity.id
_entity.type
_entity.pdbx_description
1 polymer ?
#
loop_
_entity_poly.entity_id
_entity_poly.type
_entity_poly.pdbx_seq_one_letter_code
_entity_poly.pdbx_strand_id
1 'polypeptide(L)'
;MVPYQGGGEMIELVSFSGTTYAPLPEKFEAGTQNFNSVPSLKPALEILEMMKDPELVAQCNEVNEYVYSSLSADPRIRIFGVPRGTESKTSIYSFCVDGVHHEDLALILDKMGIAVRSGQMCAEPLMDRFGVTGMLRASFAPYNTMEEARYFISSLDKAIGMLK
;
A
#
# COMPACT_ATOMS: atom_id res chain seq x y z
N MET A 1 22.54 -23.99 10.10
CA MET A 1 21.34 -24.11 9.25
C MET A 1 21.79 -24.62 7.87
N VAL A 2 21.05 -25.52 7.27
CA VAL A 2 21.32 -26.01 5.91
C VAL A 2 20.78 -24.99 4.90
N PRO A 3 21.50 -24.68 3.80
CA PRO A 3 20.96 -23.88 2.72
C PRO A 3 19.68 -24.50 2.11
N TYR A 4 18.72 -23.68 1.79
CA TYR A 4 17.48 -24.13 1.14
C TYR A 4 17.60 -24.13 -0.39
N GLN A 5 18.62 -23.46 -0.91
CA GLN A 5 18.89 -23.31 -2.34
C GLN A 5 20.38 -23.60 -2.60
N GLY A 6 20.69 -24.31 -3.67
CA GLY A 6 22.05 -24.63 -4.09
C GLY A 6 22.40 -23.94 -5.41
N GLY A 7 23.67 -23.55 -5.57
CA GLY A 7 24.17 -22.89 -6.77
C GLY A 7 25.66 -22.62 -6.69
N GLY A 8 26.21 -21.96 -7.69
CA GLY A 8 27.60 -21.48 -7.68
C GLY A 8 27.88 -20.56 -6.49
N GLU A 9 29.14 -20.33 -6.20
CA GLU A 9 29.70 -19.43 -5.18
C GLU A 9 29.43 -19.88 -3.72
N MET A 10 28.28 -20.50 -3.41
CA MET A 10 27.89 -20.93 -2.06
C MET A 10 28.45 -22.31 -1.67
N ILE A 11 29.08 -23.03 -2.61
CA ILE A 11 29.64 -24.37 -2.42
C ILE A 11 31.16 -24.26 -2.28
N GLU A 12 31.73 -24.96 -1.27
CA GLU A 12 33.18 -25.11 -1.09
C GLU A 12 33.67 -26.38 -1.80
N LEU A 13 33.03 -27.53 -1.57
CA LEU A 13 33.36 -28.80 -2.16
C LEU A 13 32.12 -29.61 -2.47
N VAL A 14 32.09 -30.25 -3.65
CA VAL A 14 31.08 -31.25 -4.02
C VAL A 14 31.74 -32.58 -4.25
N SER A 15 31.23 -33.65 -3.62
CA SER A 15 31.66 -35.00 -3.80
C SER A 15 30.49 -35.98 -3.76
N PHE A 16 30.72 -37.24 -4.18
CA PHE A 16 29.69 -38.27 -4.02
C PHE A 16 29.34 -38.61 -2.57
N SER A 17 30.22 -38.29 -1.62
CA SER A 17 30.01 -38.52 -0.19
C SER A 17 29.29 -37.33 0.52
N GLY A 18 29.18 -36.18 -0.14
CA GLY A 18 28.52 -35.01 0.42
C GLY A 18 29.03 -33.69 -0.16
N THR A 19 28.39 -32.63 0.28
CA THR A 19 28.71 -31.26 -0.09
C THR A 19 29.08 -30.43 1.13
N THR A 20 30.16 -29.66 1.04
CA THR A 20 30.48 -28.61 2.03
C THR A 20 30.17 -27.25 1.43
N TYR A 21 29.89 -26.29 2.31
CA TYR A 21 29.42 -24.97 1.90
C TYR A 21 30.41 -23.90 2.35
N ALA A 22 30.46 -22.81 1.59
CA ALA A 22 31.24 -21.63 1.92
C ALA A 22 30.85 -21.07 3.31
N PRO A 23 31.68 -20.23 3.92
CA PRO A 23 31.33 -19.48 5.12
C PRO A 23 30.11 -18.58 4.91
N LEU A 24 29.63 -17.96 5.97
CA LEU A 24 28.63 -16.90 5.90
C LEU A 24 29.31 -15.60 5.43
N PRO A 25 28.66 -14.80 4.60
CA PRO A 25 27.26 -14.91 4.12
C PRO A 25 27.06 -15.80 2.89
N GLU A 26 28.11 -16.13 2.14
CA GLU A 26 28.10 -16.81 0.84
C GLU A 26 27.33 -18.12 0.87
N LYS A 27 27.36 -18.81 2.00
CA LYS A 27 26.60 -20.06 2.24
C LYS A 27 25.13 -19.98 1.84
N PHE A 28 24.51 -18.80 1.92
CA PHE A 28 23.09 -18.58 1.63
C PHE A 28 22.86 -17.78 0.34
N GLU A 29 23.92 -17.51 -0.41
CA GLU A 29 23.89 -16.70 -1.64
C GLU A 29 24.18 -17.58 -2.86
N ALA A 30 23.18 -18.35 -3.31
CA ALA A 30 23.31 -19.31 -4.39
C ALA A 30 23.31 -18.66 -5.78
N GLY A 31 24.40 -18.79 -6.51
CA GLY A 31 24.56 -18.29 -7.88
C GLY A 31 24.99 -16.84 -7.96
N THR A 32 25.09 -16.33 -9.17
CA THR A 32 25.50 -14.95 -9.45
C THR A 32 24.53 -13.96 -8.86
N GLN A 33 25.04 -13.02 -8.07
CA GLN A 33 24.26 -11.97 -7.41
C GLN A 33 23.60 -11.04 -8.45
N ASN A 34 22.46 -10.45 -8.08
CA ASN A 34 21.73 -9.51 -8.93
C ASN A 34 22.35 -8.10 -8.88
N PHE A 35 23.55 -7.94 -9.39
CA PHE A 35 24.22 -6.63 -9.38
C PHE A 35 23.67 -5.62 -10.40
N ASN A 36 22.75 -6.01 -11.24
CA ASN A 36 22.06 -5.06 -12.13
C ASN A 36 20.96 -4.30 -11.40
N SER A 37 20.19 -4.98 -10.54
CA SER A 37 19.05 -4.37 -9.85
C SER A 37 19.39 -3.84 -8.47
N VAL A 38 20.29 -4.48 -7.72
CA VAL A 38 20.68 -4.05 -6.36
C VAL A 38 21.16 -2.60 -6.31
N PRO A 39 21.98 -2.08 -7.26
CA PRO A 39 22.37 -0.67 -7.26
C PRO A 39 21.21 0.33 -7.35
N SER A 40 20.04 -0.08 -7.87
CA SER A 40 18.87 0.79 -7.93
C SER A 40 18.25 1.09 -6.57
N LEU A 41 18.63 0.33 -5.53
CA LEU A 41 18.20 0.59 -4.16
C LEU A 41 18.75 1.92 -3.63
N LYS A 42 19.97 2.32 -4.04
CA LYS A 42 20.58 3.57 -3.61
C LYS A 42 19.73 4.79 -3.97
N PRO A 43 19.39 5.05 -5.26
CA PRO A 43 18.53 6.18 -5.61
C PRO A 43 17.13 6.07 -4.99
N ALA A 44 16.59 4.88 -4.76
CA ALA A 44 15.32 4.72 -4.06
C ALA A 44 15.41 5.20 -2.60
N LEU A 45 16.50 4.91 -1.90
CA LEU A 45 16.74 5.40 -0.54
C LEU A 45 16.97 6.92 -0.51
N GLU A 46 17.67 7.48 -1.51
CA GLU A 46 17.85 8.93 -1.65
C GLU A 46 16.51 9.65 -1.81
N ILE A 47 15.59 9.10 -2.60
CA ILE A 47 14.21 9.61 -2.73
C ILE A 47 13.48 9.55 -1.38
N LEU A 48 13.60 8.44 -0.63
CA LEU A 48 12.98 8.33 0.69
C LEU A 48 13.51 9.37 1.68
N GLU A 49 14.80 9.71 1.63
CA GLU A 49 15.36 10.79 2.46
C GLU A 49 14.77 12.16 2.07
N MET A 50 14.60 12.44 0.77
CA MET A 50 13.95 13.67 0.30
C MET A 50 12.48 13.77 0.77
N MET A 51 11.79 12.64 0.91
CA MET A 51 10.41 12.59 1.42
C MET A 51 10.28 12.93 2.91
N LYS A 52 11.39 13.07 3.64
CA LYS A 52 11.42 13.54 5.03
C LYS A 52 11.47 15.07 5.15
N ASP A 53 11.46 15.79 4.03
CA ASP A 53 11.41 17.24 4.02
C ASP A 53 10.21 17.75 4.85
N PRO A 54 10.42 18.68 5.79
CA PRO A 54 9.36 19.16 6.68
C PRO A 54 8.17 19.78 5.96
N GLU A 55 8.38 20.46 4.82
CA GLU A 55 7.31 21.07 4.03
C GLU A 55 6.46 19.98 3.38
N LEU A 56 7.11 18.95 2.83
CA LEU A 56 6.41 17.81 2.24
C LEU A 56 5.62 17.01 3.29
N VAL A 57 6.20 16.82 4.47
CA VAL A 57 5.51 16.16 5.60
C VAL A 57 4.30 16.99 6.05
N ALA A 58 4.42 18.31 6.14
CA ALA A 58 3.30 19.20 6.47
C ALA A 58 2.18 19.10 5.42
N GLN A 59 2.52 19.14 4.13
CA GLN A 59 1.55 18.95 3.04
C GLN A 59 0.82 17.59 3.16
N CYS A 60 1.56 16.51 3.42
CA CYS A 60 0.95 15.19 3.62
C CYS A 60 -0.05 15.19 4.79
N ASN A 61 0.29 15.85 5.88
CA ASN A 61 -0.57 15.93 7.04
C ASN A 61 -1.85 16.73 6.74
N GLU A 62 -1.75 17.83 6.01
CA GLU A 62 -2.91 18.62 5.57
C GLU A 62 -3.84 17.80 4.66
N VAL A 63 -3.29 17.08 3.68
CA VAL A 63 -4.06 16.17 2.81
C VAL A 63 -4.73 15.07 3.63
N ASN A 64 -4.02 14.46 4.58
CA ASN A 64 -4.55 13.43 5.45
C ASN A 64 -5.71 13.93 6.31
N GLU A 65 -5.53 15.09 6.94
CA GLU A 65 -6.57 15.70 7.78
C GLU A 65 -7.83 16.01 6.96
N TYR A 66 -7.65 16.61 5.79
CA TYR A 66 -8.76 16.92 4.90
C TYR A 66 -9.52 15.68 4.45
N VAL A 67 -8.82 14.65 3.99
CA VAL A 67 -9.47 13.41 3.50
C VAL A 67 -10.16 12.68 4.65
N TYR A 68 -9.50 12.55 5.80
CA TYR A 68 -10.06 11.88 6.96
C TYR A 68 -11.33 12.59 7.48
N SER A 69 -11.24 13.90 7.65
CA SER A 69 -12.39 14.69 8.14
C SER A 69 -13.55 14.65 7.16
N SER A 70 -13.28 14.74 5.85
CA SER A 70 -14.32 14.67 4.82
C SER A 70 -15.02 13.32 4.78
N LEU A 71 -14.26 12.22 4.80
CA LEU A 71 -14.84 10.88 4.83
C LEU A 71 -15.61 10.60 6.15
N SER A 72 -15.09 11.09 7.28
CA SER A 72 -15.71 10.88 8.60
C SER A 72 -16.98 11.69 8.79
N ALA A 73 -17.11 12.83 8.14
CA ALA A 73 -18.28 13.69 8.19
C ALA A 73 -19.46 13.17 7.38
N ASP A 74 -19.23 12.28 6.41
CA ASP A 74 -20.27 11.72 5.57
C ASP A 74 -20.93 10.50 6.25
N PRO A 75 -22.21 10.60 6.68
CA PRO A 75 -22.89 9.51 7.37
C PRO A 75 -23.14 8.28 6.50
N ARG A 76 -22.95 8.37 5.17
CA ARG A 76 -23.05 7.26 4.23
C ARG A 76 -21.80 6.38 4.23
N ILE A 77 -20.68 6.88 4.80
CA ILE A 77 -19.36 6.28 4.73
C ILE A 77 -18.98 5.66 6.07
N ARG A 78 -18.62 4.39 6.05
CA ARG A 78 -18.02 3.68 7.18
C ARG A 78 -16.53 3.46 6.93
N ILE A 79 -15.67 4.17 7.66
CA ILE A 79 -14.23 4.01 7.61
C ILE A 79 -13.79 2.88 8.54
N PHE A 80 -12.79 2.10 8.10
CA PHE A 80 -12.18 1.03 8.89
C PHE A 80 -10.76 1.39 9.32
N GLY A 81 -10.32 0.82 10.46
CA GLY A 81 -8.99 1.09 11.00
C GLY A 81 -8.84 2.54 11.47
N VAL A 82 -9.87 3.07 12.10
CA VAL A 82 -9.87 4.44 12.62
C VAL A 82 -8.96 4.53 13.85
N PRO A 83 -7.93 5.36 13.82
CA PRO A 83 -7.06 5.58 14.95
C PRO A 83 -7.72 6.53 15.96
N ARG A 84 -7.07 6.67 17.11
CA ARG A 84 -7.47 7.67 18.14
C ARG A 84 -7.14 9.11 17.73
N GLY A 85 -6.60 9.34 16.55
CA GLY A 85 -6.24 10.63 15.97
C GLY A 85 -5.60 10.44 14.60
N THR A 86 -5.55 11.50 13.78
CA THR A 86 -4.94 11.48 12.43
C THR A 86 -3.43 11.26 12.47
N GLU A 87 -2.76 11.65 13.54
CA GLU A 87 -1.31 11.55 13.74
C GLU A 87 -0.76 10.12 13.65
N SER A 88 -1.58 9.11 13.97
CA SER A 88 -1.19 7.71 13.92
C SER A 88 -1.66 6.98 12.68
N LYS A 89 -2.30 7.68 11.72
CA LYS A 89 -2.82 7.09 10.50
C LYS A 89 -1.89 7.31 9.33
N THR A 90 -1.56 6.24 8.64
CA THR A 90 -0.98 6.34 7.31
C THR A 90 -2.03 6.85 6.32
N SER A 91 -1.60 7.45 5.23
CA SER A 91 -2.43 8.00 4.15
C SER A 91 -3.22 6.94 3.37
N ILE A 92 -3.78 5.94 4.07
CA ILE A 92 -4.53 4.82 3.50
C ILE A 92 -5.90 4.77 4.16
N TYR A 93 -6.95 4.87 3.34
CA TYR A 93 -8.33 4.90 3.79
C TYR A 93 -9.09 3.72 3.22
N SER A 94 -9.44 2.76 4.08
CA SER A 94 -10.34 1.65 3.74
C SER A 94 -11.73 1.98 4.23
N PHE A 95 -12.72 1.92 3.36
CA PHE A 95 -14.09 2.30 3.70
C PHE A 95 -15.12 1.55 2.86
N CYS A 96 -16.34 1.52 3.35
CA CYS A 96 -17.55 1.13 2.63
C CYS A 96 -18.53 2.29 2.56
N VAL A 97 -19.41 2.26 1.58
CA VAL A 97 -20.54 3.18 1.45
C VAL A 97 -21.82 2.38 1.61
N ASP A 98 -22.69 2.82 2.50
CA ASP A 98 -23.94 2.12 2.82
C ASP A 98 -24.84 1.99 1.58
N GLY A 99 -25.22 0.74 1.28
CA GLY A 99 -26.09 0.43 0.16
C GLY A 99 -25.41 0.50 -1.23
N VAL A 100 -24.08 0.70 -1.29
CA VAL A 100 -23.32 0.76 -2.55
C VAL A 100 -22.27 -0.34 -2.57
N HIS A 101 -22.24 -1.12 -3.65
CA HIS A 101 -21.22 -2.15 -3.80
C HIS A 101 -19.86 -1.52 -4.13
N HIS A 102 -18.81 -2.01 -3.48
CA HIS A 102 -17.47 -1.43 -3.61
C HIS A 102 -16.89 -1.50 -5.03
N GLU A 103 -17.24 -2.54 -5.81
CA GLU A 103 -16.78 -2.67 -7.20
C GLU A 103 -17.45 -1.66 -8.12
N ASP A 104 -18.76 -1.45 -7.97
CA ASP A 104 -19.51 -0.48 -8.79
C ASP A 104 -18.98 0.93 -8.54
N LEU A 105 -18.73 1.27 -7.27
CA LEU A 105 -18.17 2.56 -6.90
C LEU A 105 -16.75 2.75 -7.44
N ALA A 106 -15.91 1.70 -7.40
CA ALA A 106 -14.57 1.74 -7.97
C ALA A 106 -14.62 1.94 -9.49
N LEU A 107 -15.55 1.29 -10.19
CA LEU A 107 -15.70 1.42 -11.63
C LEU A 107 -16.08 2.86 -12.04
N ILE A 108 -16.97 3.51 -11.30
CA ILE A 108 -17.36 4.90 -11.57
C ILE A 108 -16.20 5.84 -11.31
N LEU A 109 -15.47 5.67 -10.19
CA LEU A 109 -14.29 6.47 -9.87
C LEU A 109 -13.20 6.31 -10.94
N ASP A 110 -12.99 5.10 -11.45
CA ASP A 110 -12.05 4.84 -12.56
C ASP A 110 -12.42 5.65 -13.81
N LYS A 111 -13.70 5.71 -14.18
CA LYS A 111 -14.19 6.55 -15.27
C LYS A 111 -14.00 8.05 -15.04
N MET A 112 -13.86 8.47 -13.80
CA MET A 112 -13.52 9.83 -13.41
C MET A 112 -12.00 10.05 -13.29
N GLY A 113 -11.17 9.07 -13.66
CA GLY A 113 -9.71 9.16 -13.59
C GLY A 113 -9.13 8.96 -12.19
N ILE A 114 -9.88 8.36 -11.28
CA ILE A 114 -9.46 8.11 -9.90
C ILE A 114 -9.21 6.62 -9.68
N ALA A 115 -7.96 6.24 -9.48
CA ALA A 115 -7.56 4.88 -9.18
C ALA A 115 -7.73 4.58 -7.68
N VAL A 116 -8.63 3.65 -7.38
CA VAL A 116 -8.82 3.09 -6.04
C VAL A 116 -8.70 1.57 -6.10
N ARG A 117 -8.43 0.93 -4.98
CA ARG A 117 -8.50 -0.51 -4.89
C ARG A 117 -9.85 -0.94 -4.30
N SER A 118 -10.50 -1.93 -4.91
CA SER A 118 -11.71 -2.57 -4.38
C SER A 118 -11.48 -4.03 -4.04
N GLY A 119 -12.32 -4.59 -3.17
CA GLY A 119 -12.36 -6.00 -2.82
C GLY A 119 -11.82 -6.33 -1.43
N GLN A 120 -11.39 -7.57 -1.24
CA GLN A 120 -11.02 -8.13 0.07
C GLN A 120 -9.60 -7.78 0.53
N MET A 121 -8.80 -7.12 -0.30
CA MET A 121 -7.41 -6.69 0.01
C MET A 121 -6.45 -7.84 0.40
N CYS A 122 -6.73 -9.08 -0.04
CA CYS A 122 -6.04 -10.30 0.40
C CYS A 122 -6.16 -10.56 1.91
N ALA A 123 -7.27 -10.13 2.52
CA ALA A 123 -7.53 -10.20 3.95
C ALA A 123 -8.98 -10.66 4.23
N GLU A 124 -9.41 -11.73 3.58
CA GLU A 124 -10.78 -12.25 3.66
C GLU A 124 -11.25 -12.50 5.11
N PRO A 125 -10.45 -13.10 6.02
CA PRO A 125 -10.86 -13.23 7.41
C PRO A 125 -11.12 -11.91 8.13
N LEU A 126 -10.49 -10.82 7.68
CA LEU A 126 -10.74 -9.48 8.22
C LEU A 126 -12.06 -8.91 7.70
N MET A 127 -12.41 -9.19 6.44
CA MET A 127 -13.71 -8.82 5.87
C MET A 127 -14.85 -9.49 6.63
N ASP A 128 -14.72 -10.80 6.90
CA ASP A 128 -15.68 -11.56 7.71
C ASP A 128 -15.85 -10.96 9.11
N ARG A 129 -14.74 -10.62 9.77
CA ARG A 129 -14.77 -9.97 11.08
C ARG A 129 -15.52 -8.63 11.08
N PHE A 130 -15.41 -7.87 10.00
CA PHE A 130 -16.11 -6.58 9.86
C PHE A 130 -17.53 -6.70 9.29
N GLY A 131 -17.92 -7.90 8.84
CA GLY A 131 -19.24 -8.17 8.26
C GLY A 131 -19.44 -7.50 6.92
N VAL A 132 -18.40 -7.49 6.07
CA VAL A 132 -18.41 -6.89 4.74
C VAL A 132 -17.86 -7.87 3.70
N THR A 133 -18.30 -7.77 2.45
CA THR A 133 -17.83 -8.60 1.34
C THR A 133 -16.53 -8.10 0.72
N GLY A 134 -16.23 -6.83 0.94
CA GLY A 134 -15.06 -6.11 0.45
C GLY A 134 -15.16 -4.64 0.79
N MET A 135 -14.12 -3.88 0.49
CA MET A 135 -14.00 -2.44 0.77
C MET A 135 -13.42 -1.70 -0.42
N LEU A 136 -13.63 -0.38 -0.46
CA LEU A 136 -12.77 0.51 -1.22
C LEU A 136 -11.55 0.91 -0.38
N ARG A 137 -10.41 1.10 -1.06
CA ARG A 137 -9.20 1.66 -0.47
C ARG A 137 -8.66 2.79 -1.33
N ALA A 138 -8.66 4.00 -0.81
CA ALA A 138 -7.92 5.13 -1.34
C ALA A 138 -6.58 5.26 -0.61
N SER A 139 -5.51 5.55 -1.34
CA SER A 139 -4.17 5.72 -0.80
C SER A 139 -3.57 7.02 -1.36
N PHE A 140 -3.03 7.85 -0.49
CA PHE A 140 -2.36 9.07 -0.85
C PHE A 140 -0.86 8.95 -0.55
N ALA A 141 -0.04 9.42 -1.46
CA ALA A 141 1.41 9.43 -1.33
C ALA A 141 1.90 10.88 -1.11
N PRO A 142 3.15 11.08 -0.69
CA PRO A 142 3.70 12.41 -0.47
C PRO A 142 3.63 13.37 -1.66
N TYR A 143 3.51 12.85 -2.87
CA TYR A 143 3.36 13.65 -4.10
C TYR A 143 1.91 14.02 -4.42
N ASN A 144 0.92 13.52 -3.68
CA ASN A 144 -0.47 13.92 -3.91
C ASN A 144 -0.75 15.30 -3.32
N THR A 145 -1.51 16.08 -4.07
CA THR A 145 -1.82 17.47 -3.74
C THR A 145 -3.17 17.61 -3.03
N MET A 146 -3.38 18.75 -2.39
CA MET A 146 -4.67 19.11 -1.82
C MET A 146 -5.76 19.23 -2.90
N GLU A 147 -5.41 19.63 -4.13
CA GLU A 147 -6.35 19.69 -5.25
C GLU A 147 -6.85 18.30 -5.63
N GLU A 148 -5.95 17.33 -5.73
CA GLU A 148 -6.32 15.92 -6.00
C GLU A 148 -7.18 15.34 -4.87
N ALA A 149 -6.88 15.67 -3.61
CA ALA A 149 -7.70 15.26 -2.48
C ALA A 149 -9.12 15.82 -2.55
N ARG A 150 -9.27 17.10 -2.89
CA ARG A 150 -10.58 17.73 -3.11
C ARG A 150 -11.32 17.14 -4.30
N TYR A 151 -10.59 16.85 -5.38
CA TYR A 151 -11.16 16.18 -6.54
C TYR A 151 -11.66 14.78 -6.21
N PHE A 152 -10.90 14.01 -5.45
CA PHE A 152 -11.30 12.70 -4.94
C PHE A 152 -12.62 12.79 -4.14
N ILE A 153 -12.70 13.65 -3.14
CA ILE A 153 -13.90 13.78 -2.29
C ILE A 153 -15.12 14.21 -3.11
N SER A 154 -14.97 15.20 -4.00
CA SER A 154 -16.09 15.66 -4.84
C SER A 154 -16.56 14.59 -5.84
N SER A 155 -15.64 13.82 -6.38
CA SER A 155 -15.94 12.72 -7.31
C SER A 155 -16.57 11.53 -6.58
N LEU A 156 -16.13 11.24 -5.37
CA LEU A 156 -16.74 10.21 -4.52
C LEU A 156 -18.21 10.54 -4.21
N ASP A 157 -18.49 11.78 -3.84
CA ASP A 157 -19.88 12.22 -3.60
C ASP A 157 -20.76 12.07 -4.85
N LYS A 158 -20.27 12.49 -6.01
CA LYS A 158 -20.97 12.30 -7.30
C LYS A 158 -21.19 10.83 -7.62
N ALA A 159 -20.16 9.98 -7.45
CA ALA A 159 -20.24 8.55 -7.73
C ALA A 159 -21.26 7.85 -6.82
N ILE A 160 -21.31 8.21 -5.54
CA ILE A 160 -22.34 7.74 -4.60
C ILE A 160 -23.74 8.16 -5.05
N GLY A 161 -23.88 9.42 -5.50
CA GLY A 161 -25.17 9.92 -6.01
C GLY A 161 -25.64 9.26 -7.31
N MET A 162 -24.76 8.67 -8.12
CA MET A 162 -25.10 7.92 -9.32
C MET A 162 -25.57 6.49 -9.01
N LEU A 163 -25.23 5.95 -7.84
CA LEU A 163 -25.50 4.57 -7.44
C LEU A 163 -26.66 4.44 -6.45
N LYS A 164 -27.19 5.54 -5.96
CA LYS A 164 -28.38 5.64 -5.10
C LYS A 164 -29.54 6.27 -5.82
#